data_f2b0510ca981d312b2e39c17ac008896
#
_entry.id   f2b0510ca981d312b2e39c17ac008896
#
_cell.length_a   1.000
_cell.length_b   1.000
_cell.length_c   1.000
_cell.angle_alpha   90.00
_cell.angle_beta   90.00
_cell.angle_gamma   90.00
#
_symmetry.space_group_name_H-M   'P 1'
#
loop_
_entity.id
_entity.type
_entity.pdbx_description
1 polymer ?
#
loop_
_entity_poly.entity_id
_entity_poly.type
_entity_poly.pdbx_seq_one_letter_code
_entity_poly.pdbx_strand_id
1 'polypeptide(L)'
;MKKVTRFLCTLLAVCMLCSVPTMTSEAAVVERGIDVSKWQGPINWQAVAQSGVTFAFIRVGNTLKGIDEYFYYNMLAAQQAGIKTGVYIYSYAKNVQEAALEAQFVLNAIQNVQVSYPIVWDVEDNVHKSLSPEMLSLMANTFCATVEAEGYYPMVYSSANWYKDRIGPVFYDKWVAQWAATCDIPDAAVWQYTSKGSVPGVNGNVDMDYALKDYSASIVNTGWVPRKGYLYYYINYKMQRGWLDLGAAKYYLDPAGRMVTGWLPLEDSLYYLQPDGVMAVGFTPIGLGMYCFGADGKMLTGLQNLNGLCYYFAQDGAMYTGFLDFPEGKRFFSTDGHMFTGLNIVNNKYYYFDQTGIMQTGWQTIGDQTFLFAADGSMVYGWYNDGVYSYYHSMVDGHRS
;
A
#
# COMPACT_ATOMS: atom_id res chain seq x y z
N MET A 1 -3.96 -11.36 69.92
CA MET A 1 -3.84 -9.88 69.83
C MET A 1 -2.44 -9.57 69.38
N LYS A 2 -2.20 -9.32 68.08
CA LYS A 2 -0.92 -8.85 67.57
C LYS A 2 -1.14 -7.51 66.88
N LYS A 3 -0.44 -6.47 67.40
CA LYS A 3 -0.46 -5.09 66.91
C LYS A 3 0.32 -5.02 65.57
N VAL A 4 -0.31 -4.46 64.54
CA VAL A 4 0.33 -4.14 63.26
C VAL A 4 0.75 -2.66 63.30
N THR A 5 2.04 -2.43 63.32
CA THR A 5 2.67 -1.11 63.30
C THR A 5 2.76 -0.64 61.83
N ARG A 6 2.09 0.48 61.49
CA ARG A 6 2.21 1.14 60.20
C ARG A 6 3.47 2.01 60.18
N PHE A 7 4.41 1.71 59.29
CA PHE A 7 5.54 2.57 58.93
C PHE A 7 5.09 3.55 57.83
N LEU A 8 5.12 4.84 58.17
CA LEU A 8 4.92 5.93 57.24
C LEU A 8 6.27 6.29 56.62
N CYS A 9 6.54 5.94 55.36
CA CYS A 9 7.70 6.42 54.60
C CYS A 9 7.33 7.74 53.93
N THR A 10 7.82 8.85 54.46
CA THR A 10 7.83 10.15 53.79
C THR A 10 8.96 10.19 52.79
N LEU A 11 8.62 10.16 51.48
CA LEU A 11 9.55 10.38 50.39
C LEU A 11 9.70 11.90 50.17
N LEU A 12 10.84 12.46 50.54
CA LEU A 12 11.25 13.80 50.11
C LEU A 12 11.71 13.71 48.65
N ALA A 13 10.90 14.23 47.70
CA ALA A 13 11.32 14.45 46.32
C ALA A 13 12.20 15.71 46.26
N VAL A 14 13.50 15.53 46.15
CA VAL A 14 14.45 16.58 45.77
C VAL A 14 14.36 16.72 44.25
N CYS A 15 13.65 17.75 43.77
CA CYS A 15 13.75 18.18 42.37
C CYS A 15 15.12 18.81 42.12
N MET A 16 16.08 17.99 41.65
CA MET A 16 17.24 18.53 40.93
C MET A 16 16.76 18.99 39.57
N LEU A 17 16.64 20.27 39.35
CA LEU A 17 16.61 20.92 38.04
C LEU A 17 17.98 20.70 37.38
N CYS A 18 18.14 19.56 36.70
CA CYS A 18 19.18 19.42 35.72
C CYS A 18 18.76 20.29 34.52
N SER A 19 19.38 21.46 34.41
CA SER A 19 19.43 22.19 33.14
C SER A 19 20.18 21.31 32.14
N VAL A 20 19.38 20.58 31.31
CA VAL A 20 19.93 19.92 30.12
C VAL A 20 20.37 21.05 29.20
N PRO A 21 21.66 21.17 28.86
CA PRO A 21 22.06 22.11 27.83
C PRO A 21 21.33 21.71 26.58
N THR A 22 20.52 22.59 26.00
CA THR A 22 20.01 22.47 24.65
C THR A 22 21.22 22.51 23.73
N MET A 23 21.79 21.34 23.44
CA MET A 23 22.67 21.20 22.29
C MET A 23 21.78 21.43 21.08
N THR A 24 21.90 22.60 20.47
CA THR A 24 21.50 22.82 19.09
C THR A 24 22.43 21.94 18.27
N SER A 25 22.02 20.71 18.00
CA SER A 25 22.66 19.84 17.01
C SER A 25 22.56 20.58 15.69
N GLU A 26 23.67 21.12 15.18
CA GLU A 26 23.75 21.46 13.77
C GLU A 26 23.35 20.20 13.03
N ALA A 27 22.34 20.30 12.15
CA ALA A 27 21.91 19.14 11.36
C ALA A 27 23.11 18.66 10.55
N ALA A 28 23.48 17.40 10.75
CA ALA A 28 24.62 16.83 10.04
C ALA A 28 24.32 16.82 8.55
N VAL A 29 25.27 17.29 7.73
CA VAL A 29 25.19 17.23 6.27
C VAL A 29 25.17 15.76 5.85
N VAL A 30 24.08 15.34 5.18
CA VAL A 30 23.91 13.97 4.70
C VAL A 30 24.52 13.80 3.31
N GLU A 31 24.25 14.77 2.40
CA GLU A 31 24.71 14.72 1.01
C GLU A 31 25.08 16.12 0.52
N ARG A 32 25.93 16.16 -0.53
CA ARG A 32 26.32 17.38 -1.21
C ARG A 32 25.76 17.39 -2.64
N GLY A 33 25.10 18.49 -3.03
CA GLY A 33 24.47 18.65 -4.31
C GLY A 33 24.77 19.96 -5.00
N ILE A 34 24.21 20.10 -6.18
CA ILE A 34 24.15 21.31 -6.97
C ILE A 34 22.75 21.49 -7.55
N ASP A 35 22.38 22.74 -7.86
CA ASP A 35 21.22 22.96 -8.72
C ASP A 35 21.63 23.67 -10.01
N VAL A 36 20.99 23.27 -11.11
CA VAL A 36 21.39 23.67 -12.47
C VAL A 36 20.21 23.91 -13.39
N SER A 37 20.46 24.76 -14.38
CA SER A 37 19.54 25.07 -15.47
C SER A 37 20.32 25.27 -16.77
N LYS A 38 19.67 25.81 -17.77
CA LYS A 38 20.34 26.19 -19.03
C LYS A 38 21.49 27.18 -18.85
N TRP A 39 21.54 27.88 -17.73
CA TRP A 39 22.56 28.92 -17.49
C TRP A 39 23.98 28.37 -17.29
N GLN A 40 24.10 27.10 -16.89
CA GLN A 40 25.39 26.40 -16.77
C GLN A 40 25.87 25.82 -18.11
N GLY A 41 25.00 25.84 -19.16
CA GLY A 41 25.31 25.26 -20.47
C GLY A 41 25.55 23.73 -20.40
N PRO A 42 26.37 23.20 -21.32
CA PRO A 42 26.71 21.78 -21.28
C PRO A 42 27.56 21.42 -20.07
N ILE A 43 27.18 20.41 -19.33
CA ILE A 43 27.81 19.92 -18.10
C ILE A 43 28.47 18.57 -18.34
N ASN A 44 29.71 18.40 -17.88
CA ASN A 44 30.37 17.09 -17.80
C ASN A 44 30.00 16.41 -16.47
N TRP A 45 28.92 15.66 -16.48
CA TRP A 45 28.37 15.01 -15.29
C TRP A 45 29.28 13.95 -14.67
N GLN A 46 30.16 13.31 -15.44
CA GLN A 46 31.16 12.38 -14.89
C GLN A 46 32.18 13.11 -14.00
N ALA A 47 32.64 14.29 -14.42
CA ALA A 47 33.52 15.12 -13.62
C ALA A 47 32.80 15.67 -12.37
N VAL A 48 31.52 16.02 -12.49
CA VAL A 48 30.67 16.43 -11.35
C VAL A 48 30.57 15.32 -10.33
N ALA A 49 30.26 14.09 -10.72
CA ALA A 49 30.17 12.93 -9.81
C ALA A 49 31.51 12.66 -9.11
N GLN A 50 32.62 12.71 -9.84
CA GLN A 50 33.97 12.52 -9.28
C GLN A 50 34.38 13.60 -8.27
N SER A 51 33.73 14.77 -8.27
CA SER A 51 33.96 15.84 -7.29
C SER A 51 33.29 15.62 -5.93
N GLY A 52 32.51 14.52 -5.77
CA GLY A 52 31.80 14.20 -4.54
C GLY A 52 30.38 14.79 -4.48
N VAL A 53 29.85 15.32 -5.58
CA VAL A 53 28.41 15.67 -5.72
C VAL A 53 27.61 14.38 -5.89
N THR A 54 26.59 14.19 -5.06
CA THR A 54 25.77 12.97 -5.03
C THR A 54 24.33 13.19 -5.52
N PHE A 55 23.84 14.44 -5.51
CA PHE A 55 22.52 14.78 -6.04
C PHE A 55 22.56 16.10 -6.83
N ALA A 56 21.57 16.27 -7.71
CA ALA A 56 21.35 17.53 -8.41
C ALA A 56 19.85 17.83 -8.53
N PHE A 57 19.48 19.10 -8.34
CA PHE A 57 18.19 19.62 -8.77
C PHE A 57 18.33 20.21 -10.18
N ILE A 58 17.52 19.73 -11.11
CA ILE A 58 17.60 20.12 -12.52
C ILE A 58 16.31 20.87 -12.89
N ARG A 59 16.48 22.08 -13.44
CA ARG A 59 15.34 22.91 -13.83
C ARG A 59 14.52 22.27 -14.94
N VAL A 60 13.22 22.04 -14.69
CA VAL A 60 12.28 21.60 -15.73
C VAL A 60 12.01 22.70 -16.74
N GLY A 61 11.95 23.96 -16.28
CA GLY A 61 11.54 25.13 -17.04
C GLY A 61 10.47 25.92 -16.31
N ASN A 62 9.50 26.44 -17.03
CA ASN A 62 8.32 27.11 -16.49
C ASN A 62 7.17 27.11 -17.52
N THR A 63 5.95 27.36 -17.03
CA THR A 63 4.74 27.34 -17.89
C THR A 63 4.68 28.44 -18.95
N LEU A 64 5.47 29.52 -18.81
CA LEU A 64 5.47 30.63 -19.75
C LEU A 64 6.43 30.42 -20.94
N LYS A 65 7.57 29.74 -20.69
CA LYS A 65 8.65 29.58 -21.69
C LYS A 65 8.84 28.12 -22.13
N GLY A 66 8.16 27.19 -21.47
CA GLY A 66 8.28 25.77 -21.76
C GLY A 66 9.44 25.09 -21.03
N ILE A 67 9.82 23.93 -21.52
CA ILE A 67 10.88 23.08 -20.97
C ILE A 67 12.25 23.77 -21.16
N ASP A 68 13.11 23.66 -20.14
CA ASP A 68 14.49 24.15 -20.21
C ASP A 68 15.27 23.35 -21.26
N GLU A 69 16.05 24.04 -22.10
CA GLU A 69 16.71 23.43 -23.27
C GLU A 69 17.70 22.33 -22.91
N TYR A 70 18.29 22.36 -21.69
CA TYR A 70 19.20 21.32 -21.20
C TYR A 70 18.53 20.30 -20.24
N PHE A 71 17.24 20.43 -20.00
CA PHE A 71 16.54 19.58 -19.00
C PHE A 71 16.78 18.09 -19.24
N TYR A 72 16.38 17.58 -20.40
CA TYR A 72 16.50 16.13 -20.69
C TYR A 72 17.94 15.66 -20.79
N TYR A 73 18.83 16.49 -21.34
CA TYR A 73 20.25 16.18 -21.37
C TYR A 73 20.80 16.03 -19.95
N ASN A 74 20.56 17.00 -19.08
CA ASN A 74 21.06 17.00 -17.70
C ASN A 74 20.49 15.83 -16.91
N MET A 75 19.16 15.54 -17.03
CA MET A 75 18.54 14.39 -16.36
C MET A 75 19.21 13.07 -16.73
N LEU A 76 19.38 12.80 -18.02
CA LEU A 76 19.94 11.54 -18.50
C LEU A 76 21.43 11.42 -18.17
N ALA A 77 22.21 12.49 -18.40
CA ALA A 77 23.66 12.45 -18.19
C ALA A 77 24.04 12.40 -16.69
N ALA A 78 23.30 13.09 -15.81
CA ALA A 78 23.48 13.00 -14.37
C ALA A 78 23.17 11.59 -13.85
N GLN A 79 22.07 10.98 -14.30
CA GLN A 79 21.70 9.62 -13.94
C GLN A 79 22.75 8.58 -14.40
N GLN A 80 23.26 8.73 -15.63
CA GLN A 80 24.35 7.89 -16.15
C GLN A 80 25.64 8.03 -15.33
N ALA A 81 25.88 9.19 -14.75
CA ALA A 81 27.00 9.44 -13.85
C ALA A 81 26.76 8.96 -12.41
N GLY A 82 25.58 8.40 -12.10
CA GLY A 82 25.22 7.90 -10.77
C GLY A 82 24.75 8.98 -9.79
N ILE A 83 24.46 10.20 -10.28
CA ILE A 83 23.96 11.32 -9.46
C ILE A 83 22.44 11.17 -9.31
N LYS A 84 21.93 11.29 -8.07
CA LYS A 84 20.49 11.35 -7.79
C LYS A 84 19.92 12.64 -8.38
N THR A 85 18.79 12.53 -9.09
CA THR A 85 18.19 13.68 -9.80
C THR A 85 16.84 14.02 -9.22
N GLY A 86 16.73 15.22 -8.65
CA GLY A 86 15.47 15.92 -8.41
C GLY A 86 15.23 16.95 -9.51
N VAL A 87 14.05 17.54 -9.51
CA VAL A 87 13.68 18.54 -10.48
C VAL A 87 13.04 19.75 -9.83
N TYR A 88 13.20 20.94 -10.42
CA TYR A 88 12.49 22.11 -9.94
C TYR A 88 11.84 22.90 -11.08
N ILE A 89 10.71 23.55 -10.77
CA ILE A 89 10.05 24.49 -11.64
C ILE A 89 10.18 25.90 -11.06
N TYR A 90 10.68 26.84 -11.86
CA TYR A 90 10.67 28.27 -11.51
C TYR A 90 9.25 28.82 -11.69
N SER A 91 8.57 29.11 -10.59
CA SER A 91 7.16 29.47 -10.59
C SER A 91 6.88 30.90 -11.05
N TYR A 92 5.82 31.04 -11.82
CA TYR A 92 5.16 32.31 -12.14
C TYR A 92 3.69 32.30 -11.76
N ALA A 93 3.22 31.27 -11.07
CA ALA A 93 1.84 31.13 -10.64
C ALA A 93 1.40 32.27 -9.73
N LYS A 94 0.18 32.75 -9.90
CA LYS A 94 -0.41 33.86 -9.12
C LYS A 94 -1.63 33.44 -8.31
N ASN A 95 -2.06 32.20 -8.48
CA ASN A 95 -3.20 31.63 -7.79
C ASN A 95 -3.05 30.10 -7.71
N VAL A 96 -3.94 29.49 -6.95
CA VAL A 96 -3.94 28.03 -6.68
C VAL A 96 -4.08 27.19 -7.94
N GLN A 97 -4.91 27.63 -8.88
CA GLN A 97 -5.14 26.93 -10.15
C GLN A 97 -3.88 26.89 -11.00
N GLU A 98 -3.17 28.03 -11.08
CA GLU A 98 -1.90 28.11 -11.81
C GLU A 98 -0.82 27.26 -11.14
N ALA A 99 -0.74 27.21 -9.80
CA ALA A 99 0.19 26.33 -9.08
C ALA A 99 -0.10 24.84 -9.37
N ALA A 100 -1.38 24.44 -9.43
CA ALA A 100 -1.76 23.09 -9.84
C ALA A 100 -1.37 22.79 -11.30
N LEU A 101 -1.51 23.75 -12.21
CA LEU A 101 -1.07 23.61 -13.61
C LEU A 101 0.46 23.51 -13.72
N GLU A 102 1.22 24.22 -12.88
CA GLU A 102 2.67 24.07 -12.80
C GLU A 102 3.07 22.66 -12.32
N ALA A 103 2.36 22.08 -11.34
CA ALA A 103 2.57 20.69 -10.92
C ALA A 103 2.32 19.74 -12.09
N GLN A 104 1.21 19.91 -12.83
CA GLN A 104 0.90 19.07 -13.98
C GLN A 104 1.94 19.24 -15.12
N PHE A 105 2.46 20.44 -15.33
CA PHE A 105 3.55 20.69 -16.29
C PHE A 105 4.80 19.87 -15.93
N VAL A 106 5.21 19.88 -14.66
CA VAL A 106 6.34 19.08 -14.18
C VAL A 106 6.06 17.58 -14.37
N LEU A 107 4.90 17.09 -13.93
CA LEU A 107 4.51 15.68 -14.04
C LEU A 107 4.52 15.19 -15.49
N ASN A 108 4.08 16.02 -16.43
CA ASN A 108 4.13 15.70 -17.86
C ASN A 108 5.58 15.64 -18.38
N ALA A 109 6.43 16.57 -17.97
CA ALA A 109 7.82 16.64 -18.40
C ALA A 109 8.65 15.43 -17.95
N ILE A 110 8.34 14.86 -16.76
CA ILE A 110 9.12 13.76 -16.17
C ILE A 110 8.63 12.35 -16.54
N GLN A 111 7.62 12.22 -17.40
CA GLN A 111 7.03 10.90 -17.72
C GLN A 111 8.05 9.87 -18.19
N ASN A 112 9.08 10.32 -18.94
CA ASN A 112 10.07 9.44 -19.56
C ASN A 112 11.48 9.55 -18.94
N VAL A 113 11.59 10.17 -17.76
CA VAL A 113 12.84 10.26 -17.00
C VAL A 113 12.63 9.71 -15.59
N GLN A 114 13.69 9.25 -14.94
CA GLN A 114 13.63 8.84 -13.54
C GLN A 114 13.84 10.06 -12.65
N VAL A 115 13.02 10.17 -11.60
CA VAL A 115 13.17 11.21 -10.58
C VAL A 115 13.49 10.49 -9.26
N SER A 116 14.76 10.55 -8.87
CA SER A 116 15.31 9.84 -7.71
C SER A 116 15.59 10.75 -6.51
N TYR A 117 15.12 12.01 -6.59
CA TYR A 117 15.23 13.04 -5.55
C TYR A 117 13.94 13.90 -5.59
N PRO A 118 13.71 14.82 -4.63
CA PRO A 118 12.45 15.57 -4.59
C PRO A 118 12.10 16.38 -5.84
N ILE A 119 10.80 16.65 -6.01
CA ILE A 119 10.24 17.59 -6.99
C ILE A 119 9.93 18.90 -6.28
N VAL A 120 10.48 19.99 -6.79
CA VAL A 120 10.51 21.25 -6.07
C VAL A 120 9.70 22.35 -6.78
N TRP A 121 8.89 23.06 -6.00
CA TRP A 121 8.25 24.30 -6.40
C TRP A 121 9.10 25.48 -5.94
N ASP A 122 9.69 26.23 -6.88
CA ASP A 122 10.57 27.36 -6.64
C ASP A 122 9.77 28.67 -6.67
N VAL A 123 9.62 29.28 -5.51
CA VAL A 123 8.81 30.49 -5.29
C VAL A 123 9.69 31.65 -4.80
N GLU A 124 10.17 32.47 -5.73
CA GLU A 124 11.03 33.62 -5.44
C GLU A 124 10.83 34.81 -6.41
N ASP A 125 10.03 34.60 -7.48
CA ASP A 125 9.86 35.66 -8.49
C ASP A 125 9.11 36.88 -7.96
N ASN A 126 9.36 38.03 -8.60
CA ASN A 126 8.73 39.29 -8.26
C ASN A 126 7.19 39.26 -8.36
N VAL A 127 6.62 38.41 -9.21
CA VAL A 127 5.15 38.26 -9.35
C VAL A 127 4.49 37.85 -8.03
N HIS A 128 5.22 37.14 -7.17
CA HIS A 128 4.73 36.66 -5.88
C HIS A 128 4.73 37.75 -4.79
N LYS A 129 5.44 38.86 -4.98
CA LYS A 129 5.56 39.93 -3.98
C LYS A 129 4.24 40.63 -3.62
N SER A 130 3.27 40.58 -4.53
CA SER A 130 1.93 41.15 -4.33
C SER A 130 0.95 40.18 -3.66
N LEU A 131 1.32 38.91 -3.50
CA LEU A 131 0.47 37.90 -2.92
C LEU A 131 0.60 37.89 -1.39
N SER A 132 -0.49 37.49 -0.68
CA SER A 132 -0.44 37.34 0.77
C SER A 132 0.31 36.07 1.17
N PRO A 133 0.86 35.99 2.40
CA PRO A 133 1.50 34.76 2.91
C PRO A 133 0.58 33.55 2.88
N GLU A 134 -0.71 33.73 3.14
CA GLU A 134 -1.72 32.66 3.11
C GLU A 134 -1.92 32.13 1.68
N MET A 135 -1.94 33.03 0.67
CA MET A 135 -2.07 32.63 -0.72
C MET A 135 -0.83 31.85 -1.18
N LEU A 136 0.37 32.32 -0.86
CA LEU A 136 1.61 31.62 -1.19
C LEU A 136 1.70 30.25 -0.51
N SER A 137 1.27 30.17 0.76
CA SER A 137 1.15 28.91 1.48
C SER A 137 0.18 27.94 0.80
N LEU A 138 -1.00 28.43 0.44
CA LEU A 138 -2.03 27.60 -0.21
C LEU A 138 -1.55 27.09 -1.59
N MET A 139 -0.89 27.94 -2.38
CA MET A 139 -0.31 27.58 -3.68
C MET A 139 0.80 26.53 -3.52
N ALA A 140 1.74 26.74 -2.59
CA ALA A 140 2.82 25.79 -2.29
C ALA A 140 2.28 24.43 -1.88
N ASN A 141 1.34 24.39 -0.93
CA ASN A 141 0.73 23.16 -0.47
C ASN A 141 -0.11 22.48 -1.56
N THR A 142 -0.73 23.24 -2.48
CA THR A 142 -1.47 22.69 -3.63
C THR A 142 -0.55 22.03 -4.65
N PHE A 143 0.54 22.72 -5.04
CA PHE A 143 1.55 22.14 -5.92
C PHE A 143 2.07 20.80 -5.33
N CYS A 144 2.50 20.86 -4.08
CA CYS A 144 3.05 19.70 -3.39
C CYS A 144 2.05 18.53 -3.26
N ALA A 145 0.78 18.83 -2.92
CA ALA A 145 -0.25 17.81 -2.83
C ALA A 145 -0.52 17.14 -4.19
N THR A 146 -0.49 17.91 -5.28
CA THR A 146 -0.67 17.38 -6.64
C THR A 146 0.48 16.43 -7.02
N VAL A 147 1.71 16.82 -6.73
CA VAL A 147 2.91 16.00 -6.96
C VAL A 147 2.90 14.74 -6.10
N GLU A 148 2.53 14.89 -4.82
CA GLU A 148 2.43 13.76 -3.88
C GLU A 148 1.37 12.73 -4.28
N ALA A 149 0.23 13.18 -4.81
CA ALA A 149 -0.85 12.30 -5.29
C ALA A 149 -0.39 11.38 -6.44
N GLU A 150 0.60 11.82 -7.23
CA GLU A 150 1.23 11.01 -8.27
C GLU A 150 2.42 10.17 -7.75
N GLY A 151 2.64 10.16 -6.43
CA GLY A 151 3.60 9.29 -5.76
C GLY A 151 5.01 9.86 -5.65
N TYR A 152 5.26 11.07 -6.12
CA TYR A 152 6.57 11.71 -5.97
C TYR A 152 6.71 12.40 -4.61
N TYR A 153 7.95 12.74 -4.26
CA TYR A 153 8.28 13.44 -3.03
C TYR A 153 8.38 14.95 -3.29
N PRO A 154 7.43 15.77 -2.81
CA PRO A 154 7.42 17.21 -3.09
C PRO A 154 8.25 18.00 -2.08
N MET A 155 8.71 19.18 -2.50
CA MET A 155 9.47 20.14 -1.71
C MET A 155 9.17 21.57 -2.19
N VAL A 156 9.40 22.55 -1.35
CA VAL A 156 9.29 23.97 -1.71
C VAL A 156 10.65 24.62 -1.56
N TYR A 157 11.05 25.41 -2.57
CA TYR A 157 12.25 26.25 -2.52
C TYR A 157 11.89 27.73 -2.38
N SER A 158 12.60 28.41 -1.48
CA SER A 158 12.66 29.87 -1.39
C SER A 158 13.85 30.33 -0.56
N SER A 159 14.08 31.63 -0.51
CA SER A 159 15.08 32.21 0.38
C SER A 159 14.64 32.16 1.85
N ALA A 160 15.62 32.15 2.78
CA ALA A 160 15.35 32.18 4.20
C ALA A 160 14.50 33.39 4.62
N ASN A 161 14.70 34.55 3.99
CA ASN A 161 13.91 35.75 4.25
C ASN A 161 12.44 35.56 3.85
N TRP A 162 12.19 34.88 2.70
CA TRP A 162 10.82 34.63 2.27
C TRP A 162 10.10 33.64 3.20
N TYR A 163 10.79 32.64 3.71
CA TYR A 163 10.22 31.73 4.70
C TYR A 163 9.88 32.42 6.02
N LYS A 164 10.67 33.43 6.42
CA LYS A 164 10.40 34.21 7.64
C LYS A 164 9.25 35.20 7.48
N ASP A 165 9.18 35.88 6.32
CA ASP A 165 8.38 37.10 6.21
C ASP A 165 7.28 37.04 5.14
N ARG A 166 7.33 36.08 4.21
CA ARG A 166 6.50 36.12 2.98
C ARG A 166 5.66 34.87 2.75
N ILE A 167 6.11 33.72 3.19
CA ILE A 167 5.42 32.46 2.95
C ILE A 167 4.78 32.00 4.26
N GLY A 168 3.47 31.72 4.22
CA GLY A 168 2.77 31.12 5.34
C GLY A 168 3.20 29.66 5.58
N PRO A 169 2.48 28.89 6.45
CA PRO A 169 2.86 27.54 6.77
C PRO A 169 2.97 26.62 5.57
N VAL A 170 4.12 25.97 5.39
CA VAL A 170 4.37 24.92 4.38
C VAL A 170 4.39 23.57 5.10
N PHE A 171 3.59 22.60 4.64
CA PHE A 171 3.46 21.26 5.26
C PHE A 171 4.41 20.22 4.66
N TYR A 172 5.29 20.65 3.79
CA TYR A 172 6.26 19.85 3.06
C TYR A 172 7.68 20.29 3.36
N ASP A 173 8.66 19.49 2.99
CA ASP A 173 10.07 19.81 3.17
C ASP A 173 10.46 21.11 2.49
N LYS A 174 11.43 21.80 3.08
CA LYS A 174 11.93 23.09 2.62
C LYS A 174 13.33 22.97 2.05
N TRP A 175 13.54 23.52 0.87
CA TRP A 175 14.86 23.82 0.32
C TRP A 175 15.07 25.33 0.48
N VAL A 176 16.07 25.70 1.28
CA VAL A 176 16.26 27.06 1.74
C VAL A 176 17.51 27.65 1.12
N ALA A 177 17.37 28.78 0.41
CA ALA A 177 18.53 29.58 0.00
C ALA A 177 18.91 30.55 1.10
N GLN A 178 20.12 30.38 1.62
CA GLN A 178 20.75 31.32 2.54
C GLN A 178 22.28 31.23 2.39
N TRP A 179 22.84 32.18 1.69
CA TRP A 179 24.28 32.23 1.39
C TRP A 179 25.08 32.78 2.58
N ALA A 180 25.22 31.93 3.59
CA ALA A 180 25.82 32.23 4.89
C ALA A 180 26.59 31.02 5.43
N ALA A 181 27.19 31.14 6.61
CA ALA A 181 27.87 30.03 7.27
C ALA A 181 26.90 29.00 7.91
N THR A 182 25.67 29.43 8.18
CA THR A 182 24.61 28.60 8.82
C THR A 182 23.26 28.87 8.16
N CYS A 183 22.32 27.92 8.25
CA CYS A 183 20.93 28.09 7.85
C CYS A 183 20.08 28.44 9.07
N ASP A 184 19.35 29.56 9.01
CA ASP A 184 18.50 30.05 10.12
C ASP A 184 17.09 29.44 10.12
N ILE A 185 16.75 28.57 9.16
CA ILE A 185 15.47 27.89 9.10
C ILE A 185 15.65 26.48 9.70
N PRO A 186 15.14 26.22 10.92
CA PRO A 186 15.49 25.00 11.67
C PRO A 186 15.01 23.70 11.01
N ASP A 187 13.94 23.75 10.21
CA ASP A 187 13.33 22.64 9.51
C ASP A 187 13.71 22.60 8.02
N ALA A 188 14.81 23.23 7.63
CA ALA A 188 15.38 23.12 6.29
C ALA A 188 15.80 21.65 6.05
N ALA A 189 15.29 21.05 4.99
CA ALA A 189 15.66 19.70 4.59
C ALA A 189 16.81 19.71 3.56
N VAL A 190 16.90 20.78 2.77
CA VAL A 190 18.03 21.10 1.89
C VAL A 190 18.38 22.57 2.07
N TRP A 191 19.68 22.87 2.05
CA TRP A 191 20.21 24.21 2.19
C TRP A 191 21.12 24.58 1.03
N GLN A 192 20.70 25.57 0.20
CA GLN A 192 21.54 26.20 -0.81
C GLN A 192 22.42 27.24 -0.11
N TYR A 193 23.70 26.91 0.10
CA TYR A 193 24.59 27.69 0.94
C TYR A 193 25.44 28.70 0.17
N THR A 194 25.53 28.61 -1.16
CA THR A 194 26.26 29.55 -2.03
C THR A 194 25.76 29.51 -3.47
N SER A 195 25.78 30.64 -4.15
CA SER A 195 25.55 30.75 -5.59
C SER A 195 26.88 30.99 -6.38
N LYS A 196 28.02 30.82 -5.73
CA LYS A 196 29.35 31.05 -6.29
C LYS A 196 30.24 29.83 -6.17
N GLY A 197 29.65 28.63 -6.17
CA GLY A 197 30.37 27.38 -6.12
C GLY A 197 31.16 27.15 -7.42
N SER A 198 32.20 26.33 -7.31
CA SER A 198 32.96 25.82 -8.44
C SER A 198 33.02 24.30 -8.34
N VAL A 199 32.56 23.63 -9.38
CA VAL A 199 32.52 22.17 -9.46
C VAL A 199 33.17 21.71 -10.77
N PRO A 200 34.13 20.79 -10.74
CA PRO A 200 34.67 20.19 -11.96
C PRO A 200 33.56 19.70 -12.89
N GLY A 201 33.60 20.07 -14.15
CA GLY A 201 32.58 19.68 -15.13
C GLY A 201 31.49 20.71 -15.34
N VAL A 202 31.39 21.77 -14.52
CA VAL A 202 30.48 22.92 -14.71
C VAL A 202 31.30 24.15 -15.09
N ASN A 203 30.85 24.86 -16.11
CA ASN A 203 31.48 26.09 -16.51
C ASN A 203 30.96 27.30 -15.71
N GLY A 204 31.87 28.03 -15.04
CA GLY A 204 31.50 29.20 -14.23
C GLY A 204 30.98 28.82 -12.84
N ASN A 205 30.16 29.70 -12.27
CA ASN A 205 29.56 29.50 -10.95
C ASN A 205 28.37 28.56 -11.03
N VAL A 206 28.19 27.81 -9.95
CA VAL A 206 27.05 26.95 -9.75
C VAL A 206 26.55 27.06 -8.31
N ASP A 207 25.23 26.96 -8.14
CA ASP A 207 24.59 26.90 -6.85
C ASP A 207 24.90 25.56 -6.18
N MET A 208 25.23 25.59 -4.87
CA MET A 208 25.63 24.41 -4.13
C MET A 208 24.76 24.18 -2.92
N ASP A 209 24.44 22.91 -2.72
CA ASP A 209 23.46 22.45 -1.74
C ASP A 209 24.05 21.46 -0.75
N TYR A 210 23.55 21.51 0.48
CA TYR A 210 23.65 20.44 1.46
C TYR A 210 22.26 19.84 1.71
N ALA A 211 22.12 18.52 1.54
CA ALA A 211 20.98 17.82 2.10
C ALA A 211 21.21 17.62 3.60
N LEU A 212 20.22 18.02 4.39
CA LEU A 212 20.18 17.88 5.86
C LEU A 212 19.27 16.73 6.28
N LYS A 213 18.56 16.13 5.30
CA LYS A 213 17.63 15.00 5.46
C LYS A 213 18.00 13.86 4.50
N ASP A 214 17.94 12.63 5.03
CA ASP A 214 18.09 11.42 4.21
C ASP A 214 16.76 11.05 3.55
N TYR A 215 16.76 10.92 2.25
CA TYR A 215 15.60 10.54 1.44
C TYR A 215 15.59 9.07 1.05
N SER A 216 16.60 8.29 1.40
CA SER A 216 16.78 6.90 0.94
C SER A 216 15.62 5.97 1.29
N ALA A 217 14.97 6.20 2.43
CA ALA A 217 13.80 5.44 2.87
C ALA A 217 12.47 5.92 2.26
N SER A 218 12.42 7.16 1.75
CA SER A 218 11.20 7.81 1.22
C SER A 218 11.14 7.80 -0.30
N ILE A 219 12.29 7.78 -0.96
CA ILE A 219 12.42 7.78 -2.43
C ILE A 219 13.24 6.55 -2.81
N VAL A 220 12.54 5.46 -3.13
CA VAL A 220 13.17 4.17 -3.45
C VAL A 220 13.03 3.84 -4.93
N ASN A 221 14.02 3.18 -5.49
CA ASN A 221 13.94 2.70 -6.87
C ASN A 221 12.84 1.66 -7.01
N THR A 222 12.89 0.60 -6.18
CA THR A 222 11.90 -0.47 -6.20
C THR A 222 11.72 -1.01 -4.80
N GLY A 223 10.46 -1.16 -4.35
CA GLY A 223 10.14 -1.69 -3.04
C GLY A 223 8.95 -1.01 -2.36
N TRP A 224 8.67 -1.48 -1.16
CA TRP A 224 7.61 -0.95 -0.31
C TRP A 224 8.06 0.31 0.44
N VAL A 225 7.20 1.33 0.44
CA VAL A 225 7.42 2.60 1.17
C VAL A 225 6.23 2.87 2.10
N PRO A 226 6.44 2.90 3.42
CA PRO A 226 5.43 3.36 4.36
C PRO A 226 5.31 4.89 4.31
N ARG A 227 4.09 5.41 4.15
CA ARG A 227 3.80 6.85 4.14
C ARG A 227 2.40 7.12 4.68
N LYS A 228 2.27 8.02 5.66
CA LYS A 228 0.97 8.44 6.24
C LYS A 228 0.07 7.26 6.67
N GLY A 229 0.67 6.19 7.22
CA GLY A 229 -0.06 5.01 7.70
C GLY A 229 -0.46 3.99 6.65
N TYR A 230 -0.07 4.17 5.39
CA TYR A 230 -0.30 3.23 4.29
C TYR A 230 1.02 2.71 3.73
N LEU A 231 0.96 1.57 3.03
CA LEU A 231 2.08 1.04 2.24
C LEU A 231 1.84 1.31 0.75
N TYR A 232 2.90 1.73 0.07
CA TYR A 232 2.95 1.99 -1.36
C TYR A 232 4.06 1.16 -1.96
N TYR A 233 3.93 0.75 -3.21
CA TYR A 233 4.99 0.03 -3.92
C TYR A 233 5.50 0.82 -5.10
N TYR A 234 6.81 0.84 -5.28
CA TYR A 234 7.48 1.53 -6.36
C TYR A 234 8.23 0.56 -7.26
N ILE A 235 8.26 0.86 -8.55
CA ILE A 235 9.14 0.23 -9.55
C ILE A 235 9.76 1.36 -10.37
N ASN A 236 11.09 1.40 -10.42
CA ASN A 236 11.84 2.46 -11.13
C ASN A 236 11.40 3.87 -10.68
N TYR A 237 11.29 4.09 -9.37
CA TYR A 237 10.82 5.35 -8.74
C TYR A 237 9.37 5.74 -9.07
N LYS A 238 8.59 4.88 -9.72
CA LYS A 238 7.18 5.14 -10.05
C LYS A 238 6.27 4.35 -9.14
N MET A 239 5.32 5.04 -8.52
CA MET A 239 4.29 4.43 -7.68
C MET A 239 3.39 3.52 -8.51
N GLN A 240 3.15 2.32 -8.01
CA GLN A 240 2.30 1.33 -8.66
C GLN A 240 0.83 1.50 -8.24
N ARG A 241 -0.09 1.03 -9.09
CA ARG A 241 -1.54 1.02 -8.88
C ARG A 241 -2.13 -0.24 -9.51
N GLY A 242 -3.27 -0.70 -8.99
CA GLY A 242 -3.92 -1.92 -9.46
C GLY A 242 -3.22 -3.18 -8.97
N TRP A 243 -3.35 -4.27 -9.72
CA TRP A 243 -2.72 -5.54 -9.38
C TRP A 243 -1.19 -5.47 -9.47
N LEU A 244 -0.53 -5.91 -8.41
CA LEU A 244 0.93 -6.03 -8.32
C LEU A 244 1.29 -7.50 -8.12
N ASP A 245 1.95 -8.09 -9.11
CA ASP A 245 2.46 -9.46 -9.06
C ASP A 245 3.96 -9.44 -8.73
N LEU A 246 4.32 -9.97 -7.58
CA LEU A 246 5.71 -10.12 -7.14
C LEU A 246 6.19 -11.59 -7.22
N GLY A 247 5.55 -12.40 -8.05
CA GLY A 247 5.87 -13.81 -8.24
C GLY A 247 5.27 -14.71 -7.17
N ALA A 248 5.82 -14.69 -5.96
CA ALA A 248 5.33 -15.51 -4.85
C ALA A 248 4.02 -15.00 -4.23
N ALA A 249 3.67 -13.73 -4.43
CA ALA A 249 2.51 -13.09 -3.84
C ALA A 249 1.96 -12.00 -4.77
N LYS A 250 0.64 -11.85 -4.78
CA LYS A 250 -0.07 -10.78 -5.49
C LYS A 250 -0.71 -9.84 -4.50
N TYR A 251 -0.66 -8.56 -4.80
CA TYR A 251 -1.22 -7.47 -4.01
C TYR A 251 -2.13 -6.63 -4.88
N TYR A 252 -2.96 -5.81 -4.26
CA TYR A 252 -3.72 -4.78 -4.96
C TYR A 252 -3.46 -3.41 -4.35
N LEU A 253 -3.16 -2.45 -5.21
CA LEU A 253 -2.94 -1.06 -4.85
C LEU A 253 -4.11 -0.23 -5.38
N ASP A 254 -4.75 0.55 -4.52
CA ASP A 254 -5.89 1.38 -4.91
C ASP A 254 -5.49 2.50 -5.90
N PRO A 255 -6.43 3.28 -6.44
CA PRO A 255 -6.12 4.39 -7.35
C PRO A 255 -5.19 5.45 -6.75
N ALA A 256 -5.11 5.56 -5.42
CA ALA A 256 -4.13 6.41 -4.73
C ALA A 256 -2.79 5.71 -4.47
N GLY A 257 -2.59 4.48 -4.94
CA GLY A 257 -1.37 3.68 -4.77
C GLY A 257 -1.25 2.98 -3.42
N ARG A 258 -2.27 3.01 -2.56
CA ARG A 258 -2.24 2.41 -1.23
C ARG A 258 -2.52 0.92 -1.29
N MET A 259 -1.73 0.13 -0.59
CA MET A 259 -1.97 -1.32 -0.44
C MET A 259 -3.34 -1.57 0.20
N VAL A 260 -4.15 -2.39 -0.45
CA VAL A 260 -5.48 -2.79 0.02
C VAL A 260 -5.39 -4.05 0.86
N THR A 261 -6.22 -4.15 1.90
CA THR A 261 -6.43 -5.35 2.73
C THR A 261 -7.92 -5.59 2.93
N GLY A 262 -8.31 -6.83 3.23
CA GLY A 262 -9.70 -7.22 3.40
C GLY A 262 -10.42 -7.49 2.08
N TRP A 263 -11.75 -7.39 2.09
CA TRP A 263 -12.60 -7.67 0.94
C TRP A 263 -12.45 -6.62 -0.15
N LEU A 264 -12.24 -7.08 -1.39
CA LEU A 264 -12.04 -6.23 -2.56
C LEU A 264 -13.02 -6.64 -3.67
N PRO A 265 -14.12 -5.89 -3.87
CA PRO A 265 -14.97 -6.06 -5.04
C PRO A 265 -14.31 -5.41 -6.25
N LEU A 266 -14.12 -6.19 -7.32
CA LEU A 266 -13.63 -5.70 -8.61
C LEU A 266 -14.46 -6.34 -9.72
N GLU A 267 -15.06 -5.52 -10.56
CA GLU A 267 -15.97 -5.98 -11.62
C GLU A 267 -17.06 -6.91 -11.04
N ASP A 268 -17.24 -8.09 -11.61
CA ASP A 268 -18.22 -9.10 -11.17
C ASP A 268 -17.61 -10.13 -10.19
N SER A 269 -16.47 -9.83 -9.56
CA SER A 269 -15.73 -10.77 -8.74
C SER A 269 -15.39 -10.18 -7.36
N LEU A 270 -15.34 -11.03 -6.35
CA LEU A 270 -14.92 -10.65 -5.01
C LEU A 270 -13.59 -11.34 -4.68
N TYR A 271 -12.65 -10.55 -4.21
CA TYR A 271 -11.31 -10.98 -3.77
C TYR A 271 -11.16 -10.73 -2.27
N TYR A 272 -10.18 -11.35 -1.67
CA TYR A 272 -9.78 -11.05 -0.31
C TYR A 272 -8.26 -10.86 -0.23
N LEU A 273 -7.84 -9.70 0.25
CA LEU A 273 -6.44 -9.41 0.55
C LEU A 273 -6.23 -9.65 2.05
N GLN A 274 -5.30 -10.53 2.39
CA GLN A 274 -4.98 -10.87 3.77
C GLN A 274 -4.47 -9.63 4.55
N PRO A 275 -4.33 -9.66 5.87
CA PRO A 275 -3.85 -8.52 6.64
C PRO A 275 -2.45 -8.02 6.25
N ASP A 276 -1.63 -8.87 5.64
CA ASP A 276 -0.33 -8.54 5.06
C ASP A 276 -0.42 -8.04 3.60
N GLY A 277 -1.63 -7.91 3.05
CA GLY A 277 -1.93 -7.48 1.69
C GLY A 277 -1.87 -8.58 0.63
N VAL A 278 -1.48 -9.80 0.98
CA VAL A 278 -1.38 -10.91 0.02
C VAL A 278 -2.78 -11.38 -0.40
N MET A 279 -3.00 -11.53 -1.71
CA MET A 279 -4.24 -12.05 -2.28
C MET A 279 -4.48 -13.49 -1.82
N ALA A 280 -5.65 -13.77 -1.26
CA ALA A 280 -6.06 -15.09 -0.84
C ALA A 280 -6.26 -16.02 -2.05
N VAL A 281 -5.82 -17.28 -1.92
CA VAL A 281 -6.06 -18.38 -2.85
C VAL A 281 -6.35 -19.66 -2.06
N GLY A 282 -7.19 -20.55 -2.61
CA GLY A 282 -7.59 -21.77 -1.93
C GLY A 282 -8.47 -21.52 -0.70
N PHE A 283 -8.52 -22.50 0.21
CA PHE A 283 -9.28 -22.39 1.45
C PHE A 283 -8.67 -21.34 2.38
N THR A 284 -9.47 -20.37 2.78
CA THR A 284 -9.02 -19.24 3.59
C THR A 284 -10.03 -18.98 4.72
N PRO A 285 -9.61 -19.05 5.99
CA PRO A 285 -10.47 -18.68 7.12
C PRO A 285 -10.59 -17.16 7.21
N ILE A 286 -11.81 -16.63 7.24
CA ILE A 286 -12.09 -15.20 7.37
C ILE A 286 -13.18 -15.03 8.44
N GLY A 287 -12.83 -14.41 9.55
CA GLY A 287 -13.72 -14.31 10.71
C GLY A 287 -14.08 -15.69 11.25
N LEU A 288 -15.36 -16.03 11.29
CA LEU A 288 -15.86 -17.34 11.72
C LEU A 288 -16.14 -18.30 10.54
N GLY A 289 -16.02 -17.82 9.30
CA GLY A 289 -16.30 -18.61 8.09
C GLY A 289 -15.05 -19.15 7.42
N MET A 290 -15.22 -20.26 6.69
CA MET A 290 -14.25 -20.76 5.73
C MET A 290 -14.71 -20.36 4.34
N TYR A 291 -13.80 -19.81 3.55
CA TYR A 291 -14.03 -19.38 2.15
C TYR A 291 -13.05 -20.11 1.25
N CYS A 292 -13.34 -20.13 -0.03
CA CYS A 292 -12.37 -20.64 -1.00
C CYS A 292 -12.24 -19.70 -2.19
N PHE A 293 -10.99 -19.49 -2.61
CA PHE A 293 -10.65 -18.63 -3.73
C PHE A 293 -9.95 -19.46 -4.81
N GLY A 294 -10.27 -19.17 -6.06
CA GLY A 294 -9.61 -19.79 -7.21
C GLY A 294 -8.11 -19.41 -7.27
N ALA A 295 -7.37 -20.05 -8.16
CA ALA A 295 -5.96 -19.70 -8.42
C ALA A 295 -5.79 -18.25 -8.95
N ASP A 296 -6.85 -17.69 -9.51
CA ASP A 296 -6.95 -16.30 -9.95
C ASP A 296 -7.36 -15.33 -8.82
N GLY A 297 -7.60 -15.84 -7.61
CA GLY A 297 -7.99 -15.09 -6.42
C GLY A 297 -9.49 -14.79 -6.33
N LYS A 298 -10.32 -15.23 -7.27
CA LYS A 298 -11.76 -14.98 -7.23
C LYS A 298 -12.43 -15.89 -6.22
N MET A 299 -13.33 -15.33 -5.42
CA MET A 299 -14.14 -16.09 -4.47
C MET A 299 -15.02 -17.10 -5.18
N LEU A 300 -15.02 -18.34 -4.70
CA LEU A 300 -15.86 -19.41 -5.23
C LEU A 300 -17.21 -19.44 -4.52
N THR A 301 -18.29 -19.74 -5.28
CA THR A 301 -19.64 -19.94 -4.76
C THR A 301 -20.29 -21.15 -5.42
N GLY A 302 -21.40 -21.65 -4.85
CA GLY A 302 -22.09 -22.83 -5.34
C GLY A 302 -21.35 -24.14 -5.10
N LEU A 303 -21.71 -25.18 -5.84
CA LEU A 303 -21.03 -26.48 -5.79
C LEU A 303 -19.67 -26.39 -6.49
N GLN A 304 -18.62 -26.82 -5.79
CA GLN A 304 -17.24 -26.81 -6.26
C GLN A 304 -16.59 -28.17 -6.05
N ASN A 305 -15.96 -28.71 -7.08
CA ASN A 305 -15.14 -29.93 -6.94
C ASN A 305 -13.67 -29.51 -6.77
N LEU A 306 -13.14 -29.71 -5.59
CA LEU A 306 -11.79 -29.33 -5.21
C LEU A 306 -11.02 -30.58 -4.78
N ASN A 307 -9.98 -30.93 -5.51
CA ASN A 307 -9.15 -32.11 -5.26
C ASN A 307 -9.96 -33.44 -5.13
N GLY A 308 -11.02 -33.59 -5.92
CA GLY A 308 -11.86 -34.78 -5.94
C GLY A 308 -12.94 -34.84 -4.85
N LEU A 309 -13.04 -33.83 -4.01
CA LEU A 309 -14.12 -33.66 -3.03
C LEU A 309 -15.05 -32.51 -3.44
N CYS A 310 -16.35 -32.70 -3.25
CA CYS A 310 -17.34 -31.68 -3.56
C CYS A 310 -17.67 -30.86 -2.32
N TYR A 311 -17.70 -29.55 -2.46
CA TYR A 311 -18.03 -28.55 -1.42
C TYR A 311 -19.17 -27.66 -1.91
N TYR A 312 -19.89 -27.04 -1.00
CA TYR A 312 -20.83 -26.00 -1.33
C TYR A 312 -20.48 -24.70 -0.61
N PHE A 313 -20.33 -23.63 -1.37
CA PHE A 313 -20.15 -22.27 -0.85
C PHE A 313 -21.44 -21.48 -1.09
N ALA A 314 -21.96 -20.88 -0.04
CA ALA A 314 -23.18 -20.07 -0.13
C ALA A 314 -22.96 -18.85 -1.05
N GLN A 315 -24.00 -18.08 -1.31
CA GLN A 315 -23.92 -16.90 -2.18
C GLN A 315 -22.97 -15.83 -1.62
N ASP A 316 -22.79 -15.75 -0.32
CA ASP A 316 -21.82 -14.89 0.35
C ASP A 316 -20.41 -15.47 0.38
N GLY A 317 -20.20 -16.66 -0.20
CA GLY A 317 -18.93 -17.37 -0.29
C GLY A 317 -18.59 -18.23 0.92
N ALA A 318 -19.39 -18.23 1.98
CA ALA A 318 -19.12 -19.05 3.16
C ALA A 318 -19.34 -20.54 2.86
N MET A 319 -18.38 -21.39 3.27
CA MET A 319 -18.48 -22.85 3.14
C MET A 319 -19.66 -23.35 3.98
N TYR A 320 -20.53 -24.14 3.37
CA TYR A 320 -21.69 -24.69 4.00
C TYR A 320 -21.40 -26.05 4.66
N THR A 321 -22.03 -26.31 5.78
CA THR A 321 -21.99 -27.60 6.50
C THR A 321 -23.40 -28.00 6.93
N GLY A 322 -23.69 -29.29 6.97
CA GLY A 322 -25.00 -29.81 7.34
C GLY A 322 -25.89 -30.19 6.14
N PHE A 323 -27.18 -30.39 6.41
CA PHE A 323 -28.16 -30.69 5.36
C PHE A 323 -28.54 -29.43 4.56
N LEU A 324 -28.56 -29.55 3.23
CA LEU A 324 -28.97 -28.50 2.32
C LEU A 324 -29.90 -29.07 1.26
N ASP A 325 -31.05 -28.38 1.04
CA ASP A 325 -32.01 -28.74 0.02
C ASP A 325 -31.63 -28.13 -1.32
N PHE A 326 -31.64 -28.96 -2.37
CA PHE A 326 -31.48 -28.58 -3.76
C PHE A 326 -32.75 -28.98 -4.54
N PRO A 327 -32.98 -28.42 -5.73
CA PRO A 327 -34.12 -28.81 -6.56
C PRO A 327 -34.18 -30.32 -6.84
N GLU A 328 -33.01 -30.97 -6.97
CA GLU A 328 -32.86 -32.41 -7.29
C GLU A 328 -32.98 -33.30 -6.05
N GLY A 329 -32.87 -32.75 -4.84
CA GLY A 329 -32.89 -33.50 -3.57
C GLY A 329 -31.96 -32.91 -2.51
N LYS A 330 -32.02 -33.50 -1.34
CA LYS A 330 -31.26 -33.07 -0.15
C LYS A 330 -29.83 -33.65 -0.18
N ARG A 331 -28.84 -32.83 0.12
CA ARG A 331 -27.44 -33.23 0.30
C ARG A 331 -26.95 -32.93 1.70
N PHE A 332 -25.88 -33.58 2.10
CA PHE A 332 -25.23 -33.30 3.38
C PHE A 332 -23.76 -32.96 3.17
N PHE A 333 -23.32 -31.91 3.83
CA PHE A 333 -21.93 -31.47 3.87
C PHE A 333 -21.40 -31.68 5.29
N SER A 334 -20.28 -32.37 5.41
CA SER A 334 -19.62 -32.67 6.67
C SER A 334 -19.13 -31.43 7.43
N THR A 335 -18.62 -31.57 8.63
CA THR A 335 -18.07 -30.44 9.40
C THR A 335 -16.85 -29.81 8.77
N ASP A 336 -16.11 -30.52 7.95
CA ASP A 336 -15.00 -30.04 7.12
C ASP A 336 -15.45 -29.65 5.70
N GLY A 337 -16.77 -29.60 5.46
CA GLY A 337 -17.42 -29.02 4.27
C GLY A 337 -17.57 -29.96 3.07
N HIS A 338 -16.99 -31.17 3.06
CA HIS A 338 -17.14 -32.04 1.90
C HIS A 338 -18.50 -32.76 1.87
N MET A 339 -19.04 -32.92 0.66
CA MET A 339 -20.33 -33.58 0.41
C MET A 339 -20.23 -35.07 0.65
N PHE A 340 -21.21 -35.66 1.37
CA PHE A 340 -21.32 -37.10 1.57
C PHE A 340 -21.83 -37.82 0.33
N THR A 341 -21.25 -38.99 0.08
CA THR A 341 -21.72 -40.00 -0.87
C THR A 341 -21.63 -41.41 -0.21
N GLY A 342 -22.49 -42.33 -0.62
CA GLY A 342 -22.56 -43.65 0.01
C GLY A 342 -23.26 -43.65 1.37
N LEU A 343 -22.98 -44.67 2.18
CA LEU A 343 -23.56 -44.84 3.51
C LEU A 343 -22.74 -44.04 4.53
N ASN A 344 -23.37 -43.12 5.25
CA ASN A 344 -22.71 -42.25 6.21
C ASN A 344 -23.53 -42.10 7.50
N ILE A 345 -22.85 -41.75 8.60
CA ILE A 345 -23.47 -41.47 9.90
C ILE A 345 -23.55 -39.96 10.10
N VAL A 346 -24.77 -39.50 10.39
CA VAL A 346 -25.01 -38.11 10.82
C VAL A 346 -25.84 -38.15 12.10
N ASN A 347 -25.38 -37.53 13.17
CA ASN A 347 -26.05 -37.48 14.48
C ASN A 347 -26.51 -38.87 14.97
N ASN A 348 -25.65 -39.87 14.89
CA ASN A 348 -25.89 -41.26 15.29
C ASN A 348 -26.98 -41.98 14.48
N LYS A 349 -27.36 -41.51 13.31
CA LYS A 349 -28.26 -42.18 12.37
C LYS A 349 -27.53 -42.42 11.07
N TYR A 350 -27.79 -43.57 10.41
CA TYR A 350 -27.29 -43.86 9.08
C TYR A 350 -28.17 -43.19 8.02
N TYR A 351 -27.52 -42.63 6.99
CA TYR A 351 -28.11 -42.07 5.79
C TYR A 351 -27.37 -42.61 4.57
N TYR A 352 -28.08 -42.78 3.48
CA TYR A 352 -27.48 -43.17 2.20
C TYR A 352 -27.61 -42.04 1.22
N PHE A 353 -26.47 -41.68 0.59
CA PHE A 353 -26.37 -40.65 -0.45
C PHE A 353 -25.89 -41.35 -1.73
N ASP A 354 -26.51 -41.07 -2.86
CA ASP A 354 -26.05 -41.60 -4.11
C ASP A 354 -24.70 -40.97 -4.53
N GLN A 355 -24.19 -41.35 -5.72
CA GLN A 355 -22.91 -40.84 -6.22
C GLN A 355 -22.94 -39.34 -6.53
N THR A 356 -24.11 -38.74 -6.69
CA THR A 356 -24.30 -37.29 -6.88
C THR A 356 -24.49 -36.55 -5.56
N GLY A 357 -24.47 -37.26 -4.43
CA GLY A 357 -24.64 -36.76 -3.08
C GLY A 357 -26.10 -36.55 -2.66
N ILE A 358 -27.07 -37.00 -3.45
CA ILE A 358 -28.51 -36.89 -3.12
C ILE A 358 -28.88 -37.94 -2.07
N MET A 359 -29.45 -37.47 -0.95
CA MET A 359 -29.98 -38.34 0.13
C MET A 359 -31.10 -39.21 -0.40
N GLN A 360 -30.99 -40.50 -0.20
CA GLN A 360 -31.95 -41.49 -0.66
C GLN A 360 -32.94 -41.84 0.44
N THR A 361 -34.18 -42.17 0.05
CA THR A 361 -35.26 -42.63 0.90
C THR A 361 -35.87 -43.90 0.30
N GLY A 362 -36.74 -44.60 1.08
CA GLY A 362 -37.33 -45.84 0.64
C GLY A 362 -36.33 -47.02 0.60
N TRP A 363 -36.65 -48.04 -0.20
CA TRP A 363 -35.82 -49.21 -0.37
C TRP A 363 -34.58 -48.93 -1.20
N GLN A 364 -33.39 -49.30 -0.67
CA GLN A 364 -32.12 -49.13 -1.35
C GLN A 364 -31.29 -50.39 -1.27
N THR A 365 -30.73 -50.83 -2.39
CA THR A 365 -29.79 -51.98 -2.43
C THR A 365 -28.37 -51.44 -2.47
N ILE A 366 -27.57 -51.78 -1.48
CA ILE A 366 -26.18 -51.29 -1.32
C ILE A 366 -25.30 -52.55 -1.25
N GLY A 367 -24.54 -52.83 -2.29
CA GLY A 367 -23.88 -54.14 -2.46
C GLY A 367 -24.93 -55.25 -2.60
N ASP A 368 -24.82 -56.29 -1.79
CA ASP A 368 -25.73 -57.44 -1.79
C ASP A 368 -26.84 -57.34 -0.72
N GLN A 369 -26.94 -56.21 -0.01
CA GLN A 369 -27.87 -55.99 1.08
C GLN A 369 -28.94 -54.95 0.74
N THR A 370 -30.16 -55.15 1.24
CA THR A 370 -31.27 -54.20 1.06
C THR A 370 -31.59 -53.52 2.40
N PHE A 371 -31.69 -52.19 2.32
CA PHE A 371 -31.97 -51.31 3.45
C PHE A 371 -33.22 -50.49 3.18
N LEU A 372 -33.89 -50.09 4.26
CA LEU A 372 -35.00 -49.13 4.16
C LEU A 372 -34.60 -47.82 4.84
N PHE A 373 -34.80 -46.71 4.14
CA PHE A 373 -34.62 -45.36 4.67
C PHE A 373 -35.97 -44.65 4.78
N ALA A 374 -36.22 -44.09 5.96
CA ALA A 374 -37.47 -43.36 6.26
C ALA A 374 -37.58 -42.07 5.41
N ALA A 375 -38.72 -41.38 5.47
CA ALA A 375 -38.95 -40.15 4.77
C ALA A 375 -37.97 -39.00 5.17
N ASP A 376 -37.43 -39.06 6.41
CA ASP A 376 -36.37 -38.14 6.85
C ASP A 376 -34.96 -38.53 6.37
N GLY A 377 -34.86 -39.66 5.62
CA GLY A 377 -33.61 -40.22 5.10
C GLY A 377 -32.88 -41.11 6.09
N SER A 378 -33.32 -41.26 7.34
CA SER A 378 -32.65 -42.10 8.32
C SER A 378 -32.95 -43.60 8.09
N MET A 379 -31.95 -44.46 8.31
CA MET A 379 -32.10 -45.90 8.19
C MET A 379 -33.09 -46.44 9.22
N VAL A 380 -33.98 -47.36 8.79
CA VAL A 380 -34.96 -48.02 9.62
C VAL A 380 -34.37 -49.28 10.27
N TYR A 381 -34.68 -49.48 11.53
CA TYR A 381 -34.28 -50.67 12.34
C TYR A 381 -35.49 -51.34 12.92
N GLY A 382 -35.41 -52.68 13.15
CA GLY A 382 -36.46 -53.50 13.76
C GLY A 382 -37.57 -53.86 12.78
N TRP A 383 -38.78 -54.09 13.28
CA TRP A 383 -39.94 -54.46 12.46
C TRP A 383 -40.51 -53.23 11.73
N TYR A 384 -40.71 -53.39 10.42
CA TYR A 384 -41.41 -52.43 9.55
C TYR A 384 -42.56 -53.11 8.82
N ASN A 385 -43.72 -52.49 8.78
CA ASN A 385 -44.87 -52.97 8.07
C ASN A 385 -45.32 -51.94 7.02
N ASP A 386 -45.43 -52.33 5.75
CA ASP A 386 -45.80 -51.48 4.63
C ASP A 386 -47.33 -51.51 4.34
N GLY A 387 -48.11 -52.18 5.17
CA GLY A 387 -49.56 -52.39 5.01
C GLY A 387 -49.91 -53.70 4.29
N VAL A 388 -48.92 -54.38 3.70
CA VAL A 388 -49.11 -55.68 3.01
C VAL A 388 -48.22 -56.75 3.62
N TYR A 389 -46.96 -56.37 3.90
CA TYR A 389 -45.96 -57.28 4.46
C TYR A 389 -45.24 -56.65 5.67
N SER A 390 -44.71 -57.52 6.54
CA SER A 390 -43.85 -57.11 7.64
C SER A 390 -42.39 -57.55 7.36
N TYR A 391 -41.47 -56.65 7.52
CA TYR A 391 -40.03 -56.86 7.29
C TYR A 391 -39.27 -56.61 8.57
N TYR A 392 -38.23 -57.39 8.80
CA TYR A 392 -37.31 -57.19 9.93
C TYR A 392 -36.01 -56.57 9.41
N HIS A 393 -35.61 -55.47 10.01
CA HIS A 393 -34.33 -54.79 9.76
C HIS A 393 -33.43 -55.03 10.95
N SER A 394 -32.26 -55.55 10.69
CA SER A 394 -31.28 -55.86 11.75
C SER A 394 -31.05 -54.63 12.65
N MET A 395 -31.11 -54.89 13.96
CA MET A 395 -30.83 -53.86 14.98
C MET A 395 -29.33 -53.47 15.04
N VAL A 396 -28.46 -54.24 14.38
CA VAL A 396 -27.01 -54.00 14.37
C VAL A 396 -26.59 -53.12 13.19
N ASP A 397 -27.05 -53.44 11.99
CA ASP A 397 -26.60 -52.83 10.75
C ASP A 397 -27.75 -52.40 9.82
N GLY A 398 -29.03 -52.64 10.18
CA GLY A 398 -30.22 -52.17 9.46
C GLY A 398 -30.53 -52.90 8.17
N HIS A 399 -29.79 -53.96 7.76
CA HIS A 399 -30.13 -54.71 6.56
C HIS A 399 -31.39 -55.54 6.75
N ARG A 400 -32.11 -55.75 5.66
CA ARG A 400 -33.29 -56.63 5.63
C ARG A 400 -32.84 -58.10 5.72
N SER A 401 -33.37 -58.85 6.69
CA SER A 401 -33.22 -60.29 6.82
C SER A 401 -34.36 -61.05 6.13
#